data_87c85c61e2a2fafab15e1a2897dc3a51
#
_entry.id   87c85c61e2a2fafab15e1a2897dc3a51
#
_cell.length_a   1.000
_cell.length_b   1.000
_cell.length_c   1.000
_cell.angle_alpha   90.00
_cell.angle_beta   90.00
_cell.angle_gamma   90.00
#
_symmetry.space_group_name_H-M   'P 1'
#
loop_
_entity.id
_entity.type
_entity.pdbx_description
1 polymer ?
#
loop_
_entity_poly.entity_id
_entity_poly.type
_entity_poly.pdbx_seq_one_letter_code
_entity_poly.pdbx_strand_id
1 'polypeptide(L)'
;LKKNLDDRENKIKEDLDEANNMKHLSEKKLEEYNVILENSKKEVTKILLESKNTLNKDIQNKKDYIKKEIENEISKAQKEILELKKNSINSINSISKEISSNIIEKLSGDKLNESSVTAVVEDVSKKSVGKYL
;
A
#
# COMPACT_ATOMS: atom_id res chain seq x y z
N LEU A 1 -26.48 -24.57 -84.63
CA LEU A 1 -25.05 -24.62 -84.27
C LEU A 1 -24.56 -23.25 -83.75
N LYS A 2 -24.78 -22.15 -84.45
CA LYS A 2 -24.33 -20.81 -84.12
C LYS A 2 -24.91 -20.32 -82.76
N LYS A 3 -26.22 -20.49 -82.58
CA LYS A 3 -26.91 -20.12 -81.32
C LYS A 3 -26.33 -20.83 -80.09
N ASN A 4 -25.99 -22.10 -80.19
CA ASN A 4 -25.39 -22.86 -79.09
C ASN A 4 -23.94 -22.43 -78.77
N LEU A 5 -23.22 -21.90 -79.76
CA LEU A 5 -21.88 -21.33 -79.54
C LEU A 5 -21.96 -19.97 -78.85
N ASP A 6 -22.87 -19.10 -79.31
CA ASP A 6 -23.12 -17.79 -78.71
C ASP A 6 -23.61 -17.92 -77.21
N ASP A 7 -24.53 -18.87 -76.98
CA ASP A 7 -25.02 -19.15 -75.62
C ASP A 7 -23.88 -19.67 -74.67
N ARG A 8 -22.99 -20.45 -75.23
CA ARG A 8 -21.82 -20.96 -74.48
C ARG A 8 -20.79 -19.87 -74.21
N GLU A 9 -20.53 -19.01 -75.16
CA GLU A 9 -19.64 -17.86 -75.06
C GLU A 9 -20.16 -16.88 -73.99
N ASN A 10 -21.44 -16.56 -73.96
CA ASN A 10 -22.09 -15.72 -73.01
C ASN A 10 -21.99 -16.32 -71.61
N LYS A 11 -22.23 -17.63 -71.46
CA LYS A 11 -22.14 -18.30 -70.19
C LYS A 11 -20.69 -18.30 -69.58
N ILE A 12 -19.70 -18.53 -70.43
CA ILE A 12 -18.29 -18.44 -70.00
C ILE A 12 -17.96 -17.03 -69.57
N LYS A 13 -18.45 -16.00 -70.24
CA LYS A 13 -18.23 -14.61 -69.85
C LYS A 13 -18.90 -14.29 -68.49
N GLU A 14 -20.15 -14.71 -68.33
CA GLU A 14 -20.86 -14.56 -67.03
C GLU A 14 -20.11 -15.27 -65.89
N ASP A 15 -19.67 -16.51 -66.07
CA ASP A 15 -18.94 -17.28 -65.12
C ASP A 15 -17.58 -16.64 -64.77
N LEU A 16 -16.89 -16.03 -65.75
CA LEU A 16 -15.65 -15.29 -65.56
C LEU A 16 -15.88 -13.99 -64.78
N ASP A 17 -16.95 -13.25 -65.08
CA ASP A 17 -17.32 -12.02 -64.41
C ASP A 17 -17.70 -12.32 -62.95
N GLU A 18 -18.45 -13.40 -62.69
CA GLU A 18 -18.79 -13.86 -61.35
C GLU A 18 -17.54 -14.27 -60.58
N ALA A 19 -16.63 -15.03 -61.19
CA ALA A 19 -15.36 -15.41 -60.55
C ALA A 19 -14.49 -14.20 -60.18
N ASN A 20 -14.40 -13.19 -61.08
CA ASN A 20 -13.70 -11.94 -60.80
C ASN A 20 -14.33 -11.15 -59.67
N ASN A 21 -15.68 -11.06 -59.65
CA ASN A 21 -16.40 -10.41 -58.53
C ASN A 21 -16.18 -11.11 -57.21
N MET A 22 -16.20 -12.44 -57.16
CA MET A 22 -15.89 -13.22 -55.97
C MET A 22 -14.46 -13.01 -55.50
N LYS A 23 -13.51 -12.95 -56.45
CA LYS A 23 -12.11 -12.63 -56.13
C LYS A 23 -11.96 -11.27 -55.44
N HIS A 24 -12.54 -10.22 -56.05
CA HIS A 24 -12.52 -8.87 -55.48
C HIS A 24 -13.20 -8.79 -54.12
N LEU A 25 -14.33 -9.48 -53.95
CA LEU A 25 -15.00 -9.54 -52.67
C LEU A 25 -14.11 -10.24 -51.59
N SER A 26 -13.42 -11.30 -51.97
CA SER A 26 -12.50 -12.02 -51.05
C SER A 26 -11.30 -11.15 -50.68
N GLU A 27 -10.71 -10.45 -51.64
CA GLU A 27 -9.60 -9.51 -51.40
C GLU A 27 -10.04 -8.39 -50.46
N LYS A 28 -11.20 -7.80 -50.67
CA LYS A 28 -11.76 -6.77 -49.78
C LYS A 28 -12.02 -7.31 -48.37
N LYS A 29 -12.57 -8.51 -48.25
CA LYS A 29 -12.80 -9.14 -46.97
C LYS A 29 -11.52 -9.46 -46.23
N LEU A 30 -10.46 -9.87 -46.91
CA LEU A 30 -9.16 -10.10 -46.36
C LEU A 30 -8.54 -8.80 -45.81
N GLU A 31 -8.68 -7.71 -46.53
CA GLU A 31 -8.21 -6.38 -46.11
C GLU A 31 -8.97 -5.91 -44.87
N GLU A 32 -10.31 -6.00 -44.86
CA GLU A 32 -11.15 -5.70 -43.68
C GLU A 32 -10.71 -6.52 -42.46
N TYR A 33 -10.48 -7.82 -42.67
CA TYR A 33 -10.00 -8.70 -41.58
C TYR A 33 -8.65 -8.28 -41.02
N ASN A 34 -7.69 -7.93 -41.92
CA ASN A 34 -6.37 -7.50 -41.48
C ASN A 34 -6.42 -6.18 -40.70
N VAL A 35 -7.29 -5.24 -41.09
CA VAL A 35 -7.51 -3.98 -40.35
C VAL A 35 -8.10 -4.26 -38.98
N ILE A 36 -9.11 -5.13 -38.90
CA ILE A 36 -9.70 -5.52 -37.60
C ILE A 36 -8.66 -6.17 -36.71
N LEU A 37 -7.85 -7.08 -37.26
CA LEU A 37 -6.80 -7.77 -36.49
C LEU A 37 -5.76 -6.81 -35.95
N GLU A 38 -5.33 -5.85 -36.77
CA GLU A 38 -4.35 -4.84 -36.38
C GLU A 38 -4.91 -3.91 -35.27
N ASN A 39 -6.14 -3.44 -35.44
CA ASN A 39 -6.82 -2.62 -34.45
C ASN A 39 -7.00 -3.38 -33.12
N SER A 40 -7.41 -4.64 -33.18
CA SER A 40 -7.55 -5.48 -32.00
C SER A 40 -6.22 -5.67 -31.26
N LYS A 41 -5.11 -5.88 -31.97
CA LYS A 41 -3.77 -5.95 -31.36
C LYS A 41 -3.38 -4.64 -30.68
N LYS A 42 -3.66 -3.50 -31.31
CA LYS A 42 -3.39 -2.17 -30.73
C LYS A 42 -4.21 -1.96 -29.44
N GLU A 43 -5.48 -2.35 -29.48
CA GLU A 43 -6.38 -2.20 -28.33
C GLU A 43 -5.95 -3.09 -27.16
N VAL A 44 -5.61 -4.35 -27.42
CA VAL A 44 -5.05 -5.25 -26.38
C VAL A 44 -3.79 -4.66 -25.75
N THR A 45 -2.87 -4.14 -26.58
CA THR A 45 -1.64 -3.52 -26.08
C THR A 45 -1.93 -2.30 -25.20
N LYS A 46 -2.91 -1.48 -25.60
CA LYS A 46 -3.36 -0.32 -24.83
C LYS A 46 -3.95 -0.75 -23.49
N ILE A 47 -4.85 -1.72 -23.47
CA ILE A 47 -5.48 -2.25 -22.25
C ILE A 47 -4.43 -2.81 -21.29
N LEU A 48 -3.44 -3.57 -21.79
CA LEU A 48 -2.35 -4.10 -20.99
C LEU A 48 -1.51 -2.99 -20.34
N LEU A 49 -1.19 -1.94 -21.12
CA LEU A 49 -0.42 -0.81 -20.61
C LEU A 49 -1.18 -0.03 -19.53
N GLU A 50 -2.46 0.26 -19.79
CA GLU A 50 -3.33 0.96 -18.83
C GLU A 50 -3.51 0.15 -17.55
N SER A 51 -3.74 -1.16 -17.67
CA SER A 51 -3.87 -2.07 -16.52
C SER A 51 -2.58 -2.12 -15.69
N LYS A 52 -1.42 -2.19 -16.35
CA LYS A 52 -0.11 -2.15 -15.67
C LYS A 52 0.10 -0.83 -14.93
N ASN A 53 -0.25 0.29 -15.55
CA ASN A 53 -0.10 1.61 -14.94
C ASN A 53 -1.03 1.77 -13.72
N THR A 54 -2.27 1.31 -13.84
CA THR A 54 -3.24 1.33 -12.74
C THR A 54 -2.75 0.46 -11.58
N LEU A 55 -2.31 -0.77 -11.88
CA LEU A 55 -1.76 -1.66 -10.87
C LEU A 55 -0.55 -1.06 -10.15
N ASN A 56 0.37 -0.44 -10.87
CA ASN A 56 1.54 0.20 -10.27
C ASN A 56 1.14 1.36 -9.35
N LYS A 57 0.14 2.18 -9.74
CA LYS A 57 -0.39 3.24 -8.88
C LYS A 57 -1.03 2.68 -7.62
N ASP A 58 -1.82 1.64 -7.74
CA ASP A 58 -2.48 1.01 -6.60
C ASP A 58 -1.46 0.40 -5.62
N ILE A 59 -0.42 -0.26 -6.15
CA ILE A 59 0.68 -0.78 -5.33
C ILE A 59 1.38 0.36 -4.59
N GLN A 60 1.68 1.47 -5.28
CA GLN A 60 2.34 2.60 -4.65
C GLN A 60 1.48 3.24 -3.56
N ASN A 61 0.20 3.49 -3.85
CA ASN A 61 -0.75 4.03 -2.89
C ASN A 61 -0.87 3.15 -1.64
N LYS A 62 -0.93 1.82 -1.83
CA LYS A 62 -0.96 0.87 -0.70
C LYS A 62 0.32 0.88 0.11
N LYS A 63 1.48 0.95 -0.54
CA LYS A 63 2.77 1.08 0.16
C LYS A 63 2.83 2.35 1.01
N ASP A 64 2.41 3.47 0.45
CA ASP A 64 2.42 4.75 1.16
C ASP A 64 1.43 4.77 2.33
N TYR A 65 0.26 4.16 2.15
CA TYR A 65 -0.72 3.96 3.21
C TYR A 65 -0.14 3.12 4.37
N ILE A 66 0.40 1.93 4.05
CA ILE A 66 1.00 1.04 5.06
C ILE A 66 2.16 1.72 5.78
N LYS A 67 3.01 2.46 5.05
CA LYS A 67 4.11 3.21 5.66
C LYS A 67 3.61 4.22 6.69
N LYS A 68 2.57 4.99 6.36
CA LYS A 68 1.95 5.94 7.31
C LYS A 68 1.36 5.24 8.54
N GLU A 69 0.69 4.11 8.34
CA GLU A 69 0.14 3.33 9.47
C GLU A 69 1.25 2.84 10.40
N ILE A 70 2.34 2.31 9.84
CA ILE A 70 3.51 1.87 10.62
C ILE A 70 4.13 3.05 11.39
N GLU A 71 4.34 4.19 10.75
CA GLU A 71 4.88 5.40 11.38
C GLU A 71 3.98 5.88 12.54
N ASN A 72 2.65 5.84 12.36
CA ASN A 72 1.69 6.17 13.39
C ASN A 72 1.76 5.20 14.58
N GLU A 73 1.80 3.89 14.30
CA GLU A 73 1.88 2.89 15.38
C GLU A 73 3.21 2.97 16.16
N ILE A 74 4.32 3.22 15.46
CA ILE A 74 5.62 3.47 16.12
C ILE A 74 5.53 4.72 17.00
N SER A 75 4.92 5.81 16.51
CA SER A 75 4.76 7.04 17.29
C SER A 75 3.89 6.83 18.54
N LYS A 76 2.81 6.05 18.44
CA LYS A 76 1.96 5.69 19.57
C LYS A 76 2.75 4.86 20.59
N ALA A 77 3.43 3.82 20.14
CA ALA A 77 4.24 2.96 21.02
C ALA A 77 5.33 3.75 21.74
N GLN A 78 6.00 4.68 21.06
CA GLN A 78 6.99 5.56 21.69
C GLN A 78 6.37 6.43 22.79
N LYS A 79 5.17 7.01 22.56
CA LYS A 79 4.47 7.80 23.57
C LYS A 79 4.09 6.95 24.78
N GLU A 80 3.55 5.76 24.54
CA GLU A 80 3.19 4.82 25.60
C GLU A 80 4.41 4.41 26.44
N ILE A 81 5.54 4.13 25.80
CA ILE A 81 6.80 3.82 26.49
C ILE A 81 7.25 4.99 27.37
N LEU A 82 7.19 6.23 26.86
CA LEU A 82 7.55 7.42 27.63
C LEU A 82 6.63 7.63 28.83
N GLU A 83 5.33 7.41 28.66
CA GLU A 83 4.35 7.52 29.72
C GLU A 83 4.54 6.43 30.79
N LEU A 84 4.76 5.19 30.33
CA LEU A 84 5.06 4.06 31.24
C LEU A 84 6.32 4.30 32.06
N LYS A 85 7.36 4.84 31.42
CA LYS A 85 8.62 5.23 32.06
C LYS A 85 8.39 6.29 33.14
N LYS A 86 7.64 7.35 32.80
CA LYS A 86 7.29 8.42 33.74
C LYS A 86 6.50 7.87 34.94
N ASN A 87 5.52 7.04 34.70
CA ASN A 87 4.68 6.43 35.74
C ASN A 87 5.49 5.48 36.63
N SER A 88 6.40 4.70 36.03
CA SER A 88 7.32 3.83 36.81
C SER A 88 8.22 4.61 37.71
N ILE A 89 8.82 5.72 37.27
CA ILE A 89 9.64 6.59 38.09
C ILE A 89 8.83 7.18 39.26
N ASN A 90 7.62 7.67 38.99
CA ASN A 90 6.72 8.22 40.00
C ASN A 90 6.37 7.16 41.05
N SER A 91 6.07 5.93 40.64
CA SER A 91 5.77 4.81 41.53
C SER A 91 6.98 4.44 42.39
N ILE A 92 8.18 4.35 41.82
CA ILE A 92 9.41 4.11 42.55
C ILE A 92 9.66 5.21 43.60
N ASN A 93 9.50 6.48 43.22
CA ASN A 93 9.64 7.60 44.14
C ASN A 93 8.64 7.54 45.26
N SER A 94 7.38 7.19 45.00
CA SER A 94 6.35 7.05 46.03
C SER A 94 6.66 5.94 47.03
N ILE A 95 7.04 4.76 46.52
CA ILE A 95 7.44 3.62 47.35
C ILE A 95 8.70 3.96 48.18
N SER A 96 9.68 4.62 47.58
CA SER A 96 10.89 5.04 48.23
C SER A 96 10.62 6.03 49.38
N LYS A 97 9.70 6.98 49.20
CA LYS A 97 9.25 7.93 50.21
C LYS A 97 8.62 7.17 51.40
N GLU A 98 7.70 6.25 51.10
CA GLU A 98 7.01 5.47 52.10
C GLU A 98 7.97 4.62 52.94
N ILE A 99 8.86 3.88 52.29
CA ILE A 99 9.86 3.05 52.96
C ILE A 99 10.81 3.90 53.81
N SER A 100 11.31 5.01 53.26
CA SER A 100 12.21 5.90 54.02
C SER A 100 11.54 6.50 55.25
N SER A 101 10.30 6.96 55.11
CA SER A 101 9.54 7.49 56.26
C SER A 101 9.32 6.43 57.31
N ASN A 102 8.93 5.21 56.94
CA ASN A 102 8.70 4.11 57.87
C ASN A 102 9.97 3.66 58.60
N ILE A 103 11.10 3.60 57.93
CA ILE A 103 12.39 3.26 58.54
C ILE A 103 12.80 4.31 59.56
N ILE A 104 12.72 5.59 59.23
CA ILE A 104 13.14 6.66 60.12
C ILE A 104 12.19 6.78 61.30
N GLU A 105 10.88 6.66 61.10
CA GLU A 105 9.92 6.66 62.25
C GLU A 105 10.19 5.51 63.20
N LYS A 106 10.55 4.32 62.72
CA LYS A 106 10.89 3.17 63.59
C LYS A 106 12.22 3.33 64.30
N LEU A 107 13.19 4.04 63.71
CA LEU A 107 14.52 4.20 64.29
C LEU A 107 14.60 5.40 65.26
N SER A 108 13.96 6.51 64.96
CA SER A 108 14.03 7.75 65.73
C SER A 108 12.86 7.96 66.69
N GLY A 109 11.76 7.27 66.47
CA GLY A 109 10.53 7.46 67.24
C GLY A 109 9.74 8.72 66.85
N ASP A 110 10.27 9.57 65.98
CA ASP A 110 9.68 10.82 65.56
C ASP A 110 9.16 10.75 64.12
N LYS A 111 8.02 11.37 63.88
CA LYS A 111 7.50 11.56 62.47
C LYS A 111 8.30 12.63 61.74
N LEU A 112 8.91 12.23 60.66
CA LEU A 112 9.60 13.17 59.80
C LEU A 112 8.62 14.07 59.04
N ASN A 113 9.12 15.26 58.71
CA ASN A 113 8.42 16.15 57.81
C ASN A 113 8.43 15.53 56.38
N GLU A 114 7.25 15.20 55.85
CA GLU A 114 7.07 14.60 54.50
C GLU A 114 7.74 15.40 53.41
N SER A 115 7.81 16.72 53.55
CA SER A 115 8.49 17.60 52.57
C SER A 115 9.98 17.32 52.47
N SER A 116 10.64 17.05 53.63
CA SER A 116 12.08 16.77 53.67
C SER A 116 12.40 15.39 53.06
N VAL A 117 11.61 14.39 53.36
CA VAL A 117 11.74 13.03 52.76
C VAL A 117 11.53 13.09 51.27
N THR A 118 10.51 13.86 50.83
CA THR A 118 10.22 14.04 49.40
C THR A 118 11.40 14.68 48.67
N ALA A 119 11.97 15.77 49.21
CA ALA A 119 13.10 16.47 48.60
C ALA A 119 14.35 15.57 48.44
N VAL A 120 14.65 14.78 49.44
CA VAL A 120 15.80 13.86 49.40
C VAL A 120 15.57 12.73 48.40
N VAL A 121 14.42 12.11 48.43
CA VAL A 121 14.09 11.02 47.48
C VAL A 121 14.09 11.53 46.01
N GLU A 122 13.57 12.73 45.76
CA GLU A 122 13.59 13.33 44.43
C GLU A 122 15.02 13.67 43.98
N ASP A 123 15.88 14.18 44.84
CA ASP A 123 17.28 14.47 44.52
C ASP A 123 18.08 13.21 44.18
N VAL A 124 17.93 12.17 44.99
CA VAL A 124 18.56 10.87 44.76
C VAL A 124 18.02 10.23 43.48
N SER A 125 16.70 10.28 43.27
CA SER A 125 16.07 9.75 42.07
C SER A 125 16.60 10.44 40.80
N LYS A 126 16.65 11.77 40.77
CA LYS A 126 17.22 12.53 39.67
C LYS A 126 18.66 12.15 39.35
N LYS A 127 19.49 11.98 40.38
CA LYS A 127 20.89 11.58 40.24
C LYS A 127 21.05 10.14 39.75
N SER A 128 20.21 9.24 40.20
CA SER A 128 20.28 7.81 39.85
C SER A 128 19.64 7.52 38.48
N VAL A 129 18.46 8.08 38.22
CA VAL A 129 17.73 7.88 36.98
C VAL A 129 18.46 8.52 35.79
N GLY A 130 19.06 9.71 35.95
CA GLY A 130 19.85 10.37 34.92
C GLY A 130 21.11 9.59 34.49
N LYS A 131 21.53 8.57 35.25
CA LYS A 131 22.69 7.74 34.93
C LYS A 131 22.33 6.50 34.07
N TYR A 132 21.05 6.11 34.04
CA TYR A 132 20.57 4.90 33.38
C TYR A 132 19.49 5.16 32.33
N LEU A 133 19.16 6.38 32.01
CA LEU A 133 18.16 6.85 31.06
C LEU A 133 18.73 7.87 30.10
#